data_6246ca3ab5820dd2a5fa8439fc5cc1ec
#
_entry.id   6246ca3ab5820dd2a5fa8439fc5cc1ec
#
_cell.length_a   1.000
_cell.length_b   1.000
_cell.length_c   1.000
_cell.angle_alpha   90.00
_cell.angle_beta   90.00
_cell.angle_gamma   90.00
#
_symmetry.space_group_name_H-M   'P 1'
#
loop_
_entity.id
_entity.type
_entity.pdbx_description
1 polymer ?
#
loop_
_entity_poly.entity_id
_entity_poly.type
_entity_poly.pdbx_seq_one_letter_code
_entity_poly.pdbx_strand_id
1 'polypeptide(L)'
;VERSRGLGDVYKRQALNHINILKRLNFEDFKLSIKASDVQMTIESYRKISELIDQPLHLGITEAGGFRSGTVKSAMGLGSLLMDGIGDTIRISLASDPVDEIKVGWDILRGLKIRSRGINFIACPSCSRMNFDVIGTMNQLESRLEDIKENIDVAVIGCYVNGPGAVSYTHLTLPTKA
;
A
#
# COMPACT_ATOMS: atom_id res chain seq x y z
N VAL A 1 -10.03 10.35 -20.55
CA VAL A 1 -10.88 10.46 -19.35
C VAL A 1 -12.33 10.02 -19.62
N GLU A 2 -12.87 10.24 -20.79
CA GLU A 2 -14.26 9.83 -21.12
C GLU A 2 -14.44 8.33 -21.36
N ARG A 3 -13.43 7.63 -21.87
CA ARG A 3 -13.49 6.18 -22.12
C ARG A 3 -13.54 5.31 -20.87
N SER A 4 -13.03 5.76 -19.73
CA SER A 4 -13.01 4.98 -18.49
C SER A 4 -14.34 4.99 -17.72
N ARG A 5 -15.15 6.05 -17.85
CA ARG A 5 -16.40 6.22 -17.09
C ARG A 5 -17.48 5.17 -17.37
N GLY A 6 -17.49 4.56 -18.56
CA GLY A 6 -18.45 3.49 -18.91
C GLY A 6 -17.98 2.07 -18.53
N LEU A 7 -16.67 1.85 -18.45
CA LEU A 7 -16.09 0.51 -18.21
C LEU A 7 -16.29 0.04 -16.76
N GLY A 8 -16.22 0.94 -15.79
CA GLY A 8 -16.51 0.62 -14.38
C GLY A 8 -17.93 0.07 -14.18
N ASP A 9 -18.91 0.56 -14.94
CA ASP A 9 -20.29 0.04 -14.89
C ASP A 9 -20.43 -1.33 -15.55
N VAL A 10 -19.62 -1.66 -16.55
CA VAL A 10 -19.57 -2.99 -17.15
C VAL A 10 -19.02 -4.01 -16.14
N TYR A 11 -17.89 -3.73 -15.50
CA TYR A 11 -17.31 -4.62 -14.47
C TYR A 11 -18.25 -4.81 -13.26
N LYS A 12 -18.88 -3.74 -12.78
CA LYS A 12 -19.91 -3.82 -11.74
C LYS A 12 -21.03 -4.77 -12.14
N ARG A 13 -21.58 -4.63 -13.35
CA ARG A 13 -22.68 -5.48 -13.84
C ARG A 13 -22.30 -6.94 -13.97
N GLN A 14 -21.09 -7.22 -14.46
CA GLN A 14 -20.56 -8.57 -14.53
C GLN A 14 -20.42 -9.20 -13.14
N ALA A 15 -19.83 -8.45 -12.19
CA ALA A 15 -19.67 -8.90 -10.81
C ALA A 15 -21.02 -9.23 -10.16
N LEU A 16 -22.02 -8.36 -10.28
CA LEU A 16 -23.37 -8.61 -9.77
C LEU A 16 -24.03 -9.82 -10.39
N ASN A 17 -23.80 -10.06 -11.69
CA ASN A 17 -24.32 -11.26 -12.36
C ASN A 17 -23.72 -12.55 -11.76
N HIS A 18 -22.39 -12.57 -11.53
CA HIS A 18 -21.73 -13.71 -10.88
C HIS A 18 -22.22 -13.93 -9.44
N ILE A 19 -22.37 -12.86 -8.67
CA ILE A 19 -22.93 -12.91 -7.31
C ILE A 19 -24.34 -13.52 -7.33
N ASN A 20 -25.21 -13.10 -8.26
CA ASN A 20 -26.57 -13.63 -8.40
C ASN A 20 -26.58 -15.12 -8.77
N ILE A 21 -25.59 -15.60 -9.53
CA ILE A 21 -25.44 -17.02 -9.82
C ILE A 21 -25.08 -17.80 -8.54
N LEU A 22 -24.10 -17.30 -7.76
CA LEU A 22 -23.68 -17.92 -6.51
C LEU A 22 -24.83 -17.96 -5.49
N LYS A 23 -25.57 -16.86 -5.33
CA LYS A 23 -26.74 -16.80 -4.44
C LYS A 23 -27.83 -17.81 -4.83
N ARG A 24 -28.09 -17.99 -6.13
CA ARG A 24 -29.03 -19.02 -6.62
C ARG A 24 -28.60 -20.45 -6.31
N LEU A 25 -27.28 -20.66 -6.15
CA LEU A 25 -26.69 -21.94 -5.78
C LEU A 25 -26.54 -22.10 -4.25
N ASN A 26 -27.07 -21.16 -3.46
CA ASN A 26 -26.91 -21.09 -2.00
C ASN A 26 -25.44 -21.10 -1.56
N PHE A 27 -24.54 -20.48 -2.34
CA PHE A 27 -23.13 -20.33 -2.01
C PHE A 27 -22.86 -18.88 -1.64
N GLU A 28 -22.70 -18.62 -0.34
CA GLU A 28 -22.55 -17.26 0.21
C GLU A 28 -21.13 -16.99 0.75
N ASP A 29 -20.34 -18.04 1.02
CA ASP A 29 -18.98 -17.91 1.55
C ASP A 29 -17.97 -17.68 0.42
N PHE A 30 -17.95 -16.45 -0.07
CA PHE A 30 -17.01 -16.00 -1.10
C PHE A 30 -16.57 -14.55 -0.87
N LYS A 31 -15.45 -14.19 -1.45
CA LYS A 31 -14.99 -12.80 -1.57
C LYS A 31 -14.97 -12.38 -3.03
N LEU A 32 -15.22 -11.10 -3.27
CA LEU A 32 -15.24 -10.54 -4.62
C LEU A 32 -13.93 -9.82 -4.94
N SER A 33 -13.45 -9.97 -6.17
CA SER A 33 -12.31 -9.25 -6.70
C SER A 33 -12.61 -8.70 -8.08
N ILE A 34 -12.49 -7.38 -8.23
CA ILE A 34 -12.65 -6.65 -9.50
C ILE A 34 -11.33 -5.95 -9.79
N LYS A 35 -10.44 -6.61 -10.51
CA LYS A 35 -9.12 -6.08 -10.81
C LYS A 35 -9.02 -5.63 -12.25
N ALA A 36 -8.46 -4.46 -12.46
CA ALA A 36 -8.09 -3.97 -13.78
C ALA A 36 -6.65 -3.43 -13.75
N SER A 37 -6.07 -3.23 -14.92
CA SER A 37 -4.76 -2.60 -15.08
C SER A 37 -4.80 -1.07 -15.00
N ASP A 38 -5.97 -0.49 -15.23
CA ASP A 38 -6.23 0.94 -15.04
C ASP A 38 -6.63 1.24 -13.61
N VAL A 39 -5.87 2.11 -12.96
CA VAL A 39 -6.03 2.45 -11.54
C VAL A 39 -7.36 3.16 -11.28
N GLN A 40 -7.71 4.14 -12.10
CA GLN A 40 -8.94 4.90 -11.92
C GLN A 40 -10.18 4.03 -12.10
N MET A 41 -10.19 3.21 -13.14
CA MET A 41 -11.28 2.27 -13.41
C MET A 41 -11.44 1.26 -12.26
N THR A 42 -10.34 0.78 -11.70
CA THR A 42 -10.37 -0.13 -10.55
C THR A 42 -11.01 0.57 -9.34
N ILE A 43 -10.57 1.77 -9.00
CA ILE A 43 -11.11 2.55 -7.87
C ILE A 43 -12.61 2.78 -8.05
N GLU A 44 -13.04 3.26 -9.21
CA GLU A 44 -14.46 3.53 -9.50
C GLU A 44 -15.31 2.25 -9.41
N SER A 45 -14.78 1.12 -9.89
CA SER A 45 -15.49 -0.16 -9.87
C SER A 45 -15.70 -0.67 -8.45
N TYR A 46 -14.67 -0.61 -7.61
CA TYR A 46 -14.78 -1.03 -6.20
C TYR A 46 -15.68 -0.10 -5.39
N ARG A 47 -15.60 1.21 -5.57
CA ARG A 47 -16.51 2.17 -4.91
C ARG A 47 -17.98 1.87 -5.24
N LYS A 48 -18.29 1.63 -6.51
CA LYS A 48 -19.65 1.32 -6.95
C LYS A 48 -20.16 -0.03 -6.45
N ILE A 49 -19.28 -1.04 -6.34
CA ILE A 49 -19.71 -2.36 -5.90
C ILE A 49 -19.83 -2.45 -4.38
N SER A 50 -19.00 -1.74 -3.63
CA SER A 50 -19.05 -1.73 -2.17
C SER A 50 -20.35 -1.17 -1.60
N GLU A 51 -21.05 -0.32 -2.35
CA GLU A 51 -22.38 0.19 -1.99
C GLU A 51 -23.51 -0.83 -2.20
N LEU A 52 -23.25 -1.95 -2.88
CA LEU A 52 -24.27 -2.88 -3.35
C LEU A 52 -24.15 -4.29 -2.75
N ILE A 53 -23.06 -4.59 -2.08
CA ILE A 53 -22.79 -5.92 -1.54
C ILE A 53 -22.12 -5.86 -0.17
N ASP A 54 -22.38 -6.89 0.64
CA ASP A 54 -21.79 -7.06 1.96
C ASP A 54 -20.60 -8.05 1.96
N GLN A 55 -20.38 -8.74 0.84
CA GLN A 55 -19.29 -9.72 0.72
C GLN A 55 -17.92 -9.06 0.77
N PRO A 56 -16.93 -9.70 1.40
CA PRO A 56 -15.57 -9.18 1.48
C PRO A 56 -14.96 -8.86 0.12
N LEU A 57 -14.25 -7.75 0.05
CA LEU A 57 -13.59 -7.27 -1.16
C LEU A 57 -12.09 -7.55 -1.14
N HIS A 58 -11.59 -8.17 -2.21
CA HIS A 58 -10.18 -8.45 -2.41
C HIS A 58 -9.59 -7.46 -3.42
N LEU A 59 -8.85 -6.48 -2.90
CA LEU A 59 -8.28 -5.40 -3.72
C LEU A 59 -6.99 -5.80 -4.43
N GLY A 60 -6.76 -5.22 -5.59
CA GLY A 60 -5.50 -5.33 -6.33
C GLY A 60 -5.55 -4.62 -7.67
N ILE A 61 -4.39 -4.18 -8.14
CA ILE A 61 -4.19 -3.71 -9.51
C ILE A 61 -3.53 -4.87 -10.27
N THR A 62 -4.11 -5.28 -11.38
CA THR A 62 -3.50 -6.30 -12.24
C THR A 62 -2.55 -5.67 -13.23
N GLU A 63 -1.51 -6.42 -13.65
CA GLU A 63 -0.52 -5.92 -14.63
C GLU A 63 0.07 -4.56 -14.24
N ALA A 64 0.37 -4.38 -12.95
CA ALA A 64 0.83 -3.09 -12.47
C ALA A 64 2.19 -2.68 -13.05
N GLY A 65 3.03 -3.64 -13.42
CA GLY A 65 4.34 -3.41 -14.04
C GLY A 65 5.49 -3.86 -13.15
N GLY A 66 6.70 -3.40 -13.46
CA GLY A 66 7.90 -3.69 -12.67
C GLY A 66 7.86 -3.06 -11.28
N PHE A 67 8.85 -3.39 -10.45
CA PHE A 67 8.90 -3.00 -9.03
C PHE A 67 8.51 -1.54 -8.78
N ARG A 68 9.19 -0.58 -9.39
CA ARG A 68 8.96 0.85 -9.15
C ARG A 68 7.57 1.31 -9.63
N SER A 69 7.24 1.05 -10.89
CA SER A 69 5.97 1.54 -11.48
C SER A 69 4.76 0.81 -10.91
N GLY A 70 4.90 -0.49 -10.66
CA GLY A 70 3.87 -1.32 -10.08
C GLY A 70 3.58 -0.95 -8.62
N THR A 71 4.61 -0.63 -7.83
CA THR A 71 4.45 -0.11 -6.48
C THR A 71 3.64 1.19 -6.47
N VAL A 72 3.98 2.13 -7.34
CA VAL A 72 3.25 3.40 -7.44
C VAL A 72 1.79 3.19 -7.80
N LYS A 73 1.48 2.39 -8.84
CA LYS A 73 0.11 2.10 -9.24
C LYS A 73 -0.68 1.39 -8.13
N SER A 74 -0.06 0.42 -7.48
CA SER A 74 -0.68 -0.32 -6.36
C SER A 74 -0.96 0.61 -5.18
N ALA A 75 0.00 1.45 -4.80
CA ALA A 75 -0.17 2.42 -3.73
C ALA A 75 -1.29 3.42 -4.02
N MET A 76 -1.39 3.91 -5.26
CA MET A 76 -2.47 4.82 -5.67
C MET A 76 -3.85 4.13 -5.62
N GLY A 77 -3.96 2.94 -6.21
CA GLY A 77 -5.24 2.23 -6.30
C GLY A 77 -5.72 1.70 -4.96
N LEU A 78 -4.89 0.93 -4.28
CA LEU A 78 -5.23 0.36 -2.98
C LEU A 78 -5.32 1.44 -1.91
N GLY A 79 -4.39 2.40 -1.91
CA GLY A 79 -4.39 3.49 -0.94
C GLY A 79 -5.67 4.31 -0.98
N SER A 80 -6.16 4.64 -2.19
CA SER A 80 -7.42 5.36 -2.36
C SER A 80 -8.61 4.60 -1.77
N LEU A 81 -8.72 3.30 -2.07
CA LEU A 81 -9.82 2.45 -1.59
C LEU A 81 -9.75 2.21 -0.08
N LEU A 82 -8.58 1.90 0.44
CA LEU A 82 -8.37 1.66 1.87
C LEU A 82 -8.64 2.92 2.72
N MET A 83 -8.35 4.13 2.22
CA MET A 83 -8.72 5.39 2.88
C MET A 83 -10.23 5.60 2.90
N ASP A 84 -10.97 5.08 1.93
CA ASP A 84 -12.44 5.08 1.92
C ASP A 84 -13.05 3.97 2.81
N GLY A 85 -12.23 3.15 3.47
CA GLY A 85 -12.68 2.00 4.25
C GLY A 85 -13.11 0.80 3.41
N ILE A 86 -12.72 0.76 2.13
CA ILE A 86 -13.08 -0.30 1.18
C ILE A 86 -11.93 -1.30 1.07
N GLY A 87 -12.21 -2.58 1.32
CA GLY A 87 -11.30 -3.70 1.11
C GLY A 87 -10.96 -4.46 2.39
N ASP A 88 -11.03 -5.78 2.32
CA ASP A 88 -10.79 -6.72 3.43
C ASP A 88 -9.48 -7.47 3.27
N THR A 89 -9.08 -7.71 2.04
CA THR A 89 -7.81 -8.34 1.69
C THR A 89 -7.17 -7.64 0.51
N ILE A 90 -5.85 -7.66 0.43
CA ILE A 90 -5.10 -7.00 -0.65
C ILE A 90 -4.16 -7.97 -1.37
N ARG A 91 -3.88 -7.69 -2.62
CA ARG A 91 -2.82 -8.31 -3.41
C ARG A 91 -2.05 -7.24 -4.17
N ILE A 92 -0.74 -7.31 -4.05
CA ILE A 92 0.19 -6.56 -4.90
C ILE A 92 0.58 -7.47 -6.07
N SER A 93 0.72 -6.93 -7.27
CA SER A 93 1.17 -7.65 -8.46
C SER A 93 2.32 -6.90 -9.11
N LEU A 94 3.51 -7.45 -9.00
CA LEU A 94 4.74 -6.86 -9.54
C LEU A 94 5.46 -7.86 -10.44
N ALA A 95 6.08 -7.37 -11.51
CA ALA A 95 7.07 -8.14 -12.26
C ALA A 95 8.42 -8.06 -11.52
N SER A 96 8.49 -8.66 -10.32
CA SER A 96 9.62 -8.69 -9.39
C SER A 96 9.57 -9.96 -8.54
N ASP A 97 10.49 -10.11 -7.58
CA ASP A 97 10.44 -11.20 -6.61
C ASP A 97 9.12 -11.17 -5.81
N PRO A 98 8.45 -12.33 -5.60
CA PRO A 98 7.22 -12.37 -4.80
C PRO A 98 7.35 -11.81 -3.38
N VAL A 99 8.54 -11.82 -2.79
CA VAL A 99 8.81 -11.22 -1.48
C VAL A 99 8.62 -9.70 -1.53
N ASP A 100 8.98 -9.07 -2.64
CA ASP A 100 8.78 -7.62 -2.83
C ASP A 100 7.29 -7.24 -2.82
N GLU A 101 6.42 -8.08 -3.36
CA GLU A 101 4.96 -7.85 -3.31
C GLU A 101 4.46 -7.77 -1.86
N ILE A 102 4.97 -8.66 -1.01
CA ILE A 102 4.63 -8.67 0.42
C ILE A 102 5.16 -7.42 1.13
N LYS A 103 6.41 -7.03 0.87
CA LYS A 103 7.01 -5.81 1.44
C LYS A 103 6.20 -4.58 1.06
N VAL A 104 5.91 -4.39 -0.22
CA VAL A 104 5.11 -3.28 -0.72
C VAL A 104 3.70 -3.28 -0.11
N GLY A 105 3.08 -4.44 0.06
CA GLY A 105 1.78 -4.56 0.73
C GLY A 105 1.82 -4.04 2.17
N TRP A 106 2.85 -4.41 2.93
CA TRP A 106 3.05 -3.91 4.30
C TRP A 106 3.36 -2.41 4.33
N ASP A 107 4.12 -1.89 3.37
CA ASP A 107 4.44 -0.47 3.28
C ASP A 107 3.20 0.38 3.04
N ILE A 108 2.29 -0.07 2.16
CA ILE A 108 1.01 0.59 1.93
C ILE A 108 0.16 0.60 3.20
N LEU A 109 -0.01 -0.54 3.86
CA LEU A 109 -0.82 -0.65 5.08
C LEU A 109 -0.25 0.19 6.23
N ARG A 110 1.08 0.21 6.38
CA ARG A 110 1.80 1.00 7.37
C ARG A 110 1.68 2.50 7.09
N GLY A 111 1.89 2.90 5.84
CA GLY A 111 1.74 4.30 5.43
C GLY A 111 0.35 4.87 5.70
N LEU A 112 -0.68 4.04 5.63
CA LEU A 112 -2.06 4.38 5.98
C LEU A 112 -2.40 4.16 7.47
N LYS A 113 -1.46 3.70 8.28
CA LYS A 113 -1.65 3.35 9.70
C LYS A 113 -2.77 2.34 9.96
N ILE A 114 -3.08 1.49 9.00
CA ILE A 114 -4.09 0.41 9.12
C ILE A 114 -3.50 -0.79 9.85
N ARG A 115 -2.32 -1.21 9.42
CA ARG A 115 -1.56 -2.31 10.03
C ARG A 115 -0.07 -2.04 9.91
N SER A 116 0.70 -2.43 10.90
CA SER A 116 2.16 -2.29 10.90
C SER A 116 2.82 -3.63 11.22
N ARG A 117 3.96 -3.86 10.60
CA ARG A 117 4.86 -4.98 10.89
C ARG A 117 6.27 -4.58 10.49
N GLY A 118 7.21 -4.82 11.40
CA GLY A 118 8.61 -4.46 11.19
C GLY A 118 8.90 -2.99 11.42
N ILE A 119 10.07 -2.56 11.01
CA ILE A 119 10.56 -1.22 11.25
C ILE A 119 9.98 -0.24 10.23
N ASN A 120 9.48 0.87 10.73
CA ASN A 120 9.11 2.02 9.93
C ASN A 120 10.27 3.01 9.95
N PHE A 121 10.95 3.16 8.83
CA PHE A 121 12.05 4.11 8.69
C PHE A 121 11.53 5.48 8.28
N ILE A 122 11.94 6.49 9.04
CA ILE A 122 11.66 7.90 8.77
C ILE A 122 12.99 8.57 8.49
N ALA A 123 13.25 8.93 7.25
CA ALA A 123 14.50 9.53 6.86
C ALA A 123 14.28 10.94 6.31
N CYS A 124 15.08 11.90 6.79
CA CYS A 124 15.13 13.20 6.16
C CYS A 124 16.04 13.14 4.91
N PRO A 125 15.56 13.61 3.75
CA PRO A 125 16.37 13.62 2.55
C PRO A 125 17.65 14.44 2.77
N SER A 126 18.73 14.02 2.13
CA SER A 126 20.02 14.70 2.18
C SER A 126 19.93 16.13 1.64
N CYS A 127 20.46 17.07 2.38
CA CYS A 127 20.56 18.49 1.99
C CYS A 127 21.91 19.07 2.45
N SER A 128 22.16 20.35 2.16
CA SER A 128 23.40 21.03 2.55
C SER A 128 23.69 21.07 4.06
N ARG A 129 22.70 20.75 4.91
CA ARG A 129 22.84 20.69 6.38
C ARG A 129 23.14 19.28 6.89
N MET A 130 23.34 18.33 6.01
CA MET A 130 23.62 16.94 6.35
C MET A 130 25.04 16.81 6.94
N ASN A 131 25.16 16.14 8.08
CA ASN A 131 26.45 15.96 8.79
C ASN A 131 27.00 14.52 8.67
N PHE A 132 26.25 13.59 8.08
CA PHE A 132 26.68 12.21 7.82
C PHE A 132 25.95 11.64 6.61
N ASP A 133 26.41 10.51 6.10
CA ASP A 133 25.79 9.80 4.96
C ASP A 133 24.48 9.13 5.39
N VAL A 134 23.37 9.86 5.26
CA VAL A 134 22.01 9.37 5.55
C VAL A 134 21.61 8.24 4.60
N ILE A 135 21.96 8.36 3.31
CA ILE A 135 21.55 7.38 2.30
C ILE A 135 22.23 6.04 2.56
N GLY A 136 23.55 6.05 2.72
CA GLY A 136 24.30 4.83 3.04
C GLY A 136 23.88 4.20 4.37
N THR A 137 23.58 5.02 5.38
CA THR A 137 23.07 4.57 6.67
C THR A 137 21.70 3.90 6.53
N MET A 138 20.78 4.50 5.76
CA MET A 138 19.46 3.93 5.50
C MET A 138 19.56 2.56 4.84
N ASN A 139 20.33 2.45 3.75
CA ASN A 139 20.52 1.19 3.03
C ASN A 139 21.05 0.07 3.95
N GLN A 140 22.00 0.41 4.85
CA GLN A 140 22.55 -0.54 5.81
C GLN A 140 21.53 -0.96 6.87
N LEU A 141 20.75 -0.02 7.39
CA LEU A 141 19.71 -0.30 8.40
C LEU A 141 18.58 -1.14 7.82
N GLU A 142 18.08 -0.81 6.65
CA GLU A 142 17.06 -1.59 5.95
C GLU A 142 17.51 -3.05 5.76
N SER A 143 18.74 -3.26 5.31
CA SER A 143 19.28 -4.60 5.11
C SER A 143 19.50 -5.38 6.42
N ARG A 144 20.03 -4.72 7.47
CA ARG A 144 20.38 -5.39 8.74
C ARG A 144 19.18 -5.67 9.64
N LEU A 145 18.12 -4.90 9.50
CA LEU A 145 16.95 -4.93 10.38
C LEU A 145 15.72 -5.54 9.69
N GLU A 146 15.89 -6.13 8.53
CA GLU A 146 14.82 -6.72 7.72
C GLU A 146 14.04 -7.82 8.46
N ASP A 147 14.73 -8.59 9.31
CA ASP A 147 14.15 -9.71 10.05
C ASP A 147 13.33 -9.29 11.28
N ILE A 148 13.42 -8.03 11.69
CA ILE A 148 12.69 -7.52 12.85
C ILE A 148 11.21 -7.39 12.49
N LYS A 149 10.35 -8.02 13.29
CA LYS A 149 8.90 -8.05 13.09
C LYS A 149 8.14 -7.09 14.00
N GLU A 150 8.81 -6.62 15.03
CA GLU A 150 8.28 -5.65 15.99
C GLU A 150 7.99 -4.32 15.31
N ASN A 151 6.90 -3.69 15.71
CA ASN A 151 6.50 -2.40 15.16
C ASN A 151 7.29 -1.28 15.83
N ILE A 152 8.33 -0.80 15.19
CA ILE A 152 9.25 0.22 15.70
C ILE A 152 9.40 1.34 14.68
N ASP A 153 9.24 2.60 15.11
CA ASP A 153 9.56 3.76 14.30
C ASP A 153 11.01 4.20 14.55
N VAL A 154 11.82 4.21 13.49
CA VAL A 154 13.24 4.59 13.52
C VAL A 154 13.46 5.80 12.64
N ALA A 155 13.92 6.92 13.24
CA ALA A 155 14.27 8.11 12.47
C ALA A 155 15.78 8.18 12.20
N VAL A 156 16.13 8.41 10.93
CA VAL A 156 17.50 8.68 10.48
C VAL A 156 17.56 10.12 9.97
N ILE A 157 18.01 11.02 10.82
CA ILE A 157 17.99 12.48 10.56
C ILE A 157 19.41 13.00 10.50
N GLY A 158 19.83 13.49 9.33
CA GLY A 158 21.18 13.94 9.06
C GLY A 158 21.54 15.34 9.56
N CYS A 159 20.61 16.08 10.15
CA CYS A 159 20.86 17.45 10.59
C CYS A 159 20.29 17.77 11.97
N TYR A 160 20.89 18.75 12.63
CA TYR A 160 20.47 19.20 13.97
C TYR A 160 19.12 19.95 13.99
N VAL A 161 18.63 20.39 12.84
CA VAL A 161 17.37 21.15 12.77
C VAL A 161 16.16 20.24 12.94
N ASN A 162 16.14 19.12 12.23
CA ASN A 162 15.00 18.19 12.24
C ASN A 162 15.15 17.07 13.28
N GLY A 163 16.37 16.82 13.77
CA GLY A 163 16.64 15.77 14.75
C GLY A 163 15.81 15.90 16.03
N PRO A 164 15.78 17.05 16.70
CA PRO A 164 15.00 17.23 17.92
C PRO A 164 13.48 17.01 17.74
N GLY A 165 12.95 17.41 16.58
CA GLY A 165 11.53 17.17 16.25
C GLY A 165 11.19 15.71 16.07
N ALA A 166 12.10 14.92 15.52
CA ALA A 166 11.87 13.49 15.25
C ALA A 166 11.72 12.67 16.53
N VAL A 167 12.37 13.06 17.63
CA VAL A 167 12.28 12.38 18.94
C VAL A 167 10.84 12.29 19.46
N SER A 168 10.01 13.27 19.13
CA SER A 168 8.64 13.34 19.64
C SER A 168 7.67 12.34 19.01
N TYR A 169 8.03 11.75 17.86
CA TYR A 169 7.13 10.83 17.11
C TYR A 169 7.79 9.52 16.67
N THR A 170 8.97 9.21 17.20
CA THR A 170 9.69 7.96 16.88
C THR A 170 10.14 7.24 18.14
N HIS A 171 10.36 5.92 18.02
CA HIS A 171 10.90 5.11 19.11
C HIS A 171 12.42 5.23 19.22
N LEU A 172 13.08 5.36 18.07
CA LEU A 172 14.53 5.51 17.96
C LEU A 172 14.89 6.63 16.99
N THR A 173 15.76 7.52 17.44
CA THR A 173 16.37 8.55 16.61
C THR A 173 17.88 8.43 16.70
N LEU A 174 18.54 8.24 15.57
CA LEU A 174 20.00 8.25 15.51
C LEU A 174 20.47 9.69 15.67
N PRO A 175 21.29 10.00 16.72
CA PRO A 175 21.73 11.34 16.97
C PRO A 175 22.67 11.82 15.86
N THR A 176 22.48 13.05 15.45
CA THR A 176 23.50 13.79 14.71
C THR A 176 24.66 14.02 15.65
N LYS A 177 25.89 13.69 15.25
CA LYS A 177 27.06 14.18 15.99
C LYS A 177 27.03 15.69 15.94
N ALA A 178 27.02 16.30 17.12
CA ALA A 178 27.22 17.74 17.29
C ALA A 178 28.66 18.09 16.91
#